data_8191b6884b7fe173441f1a8460129c7a
#
_entry.id   8191b6884b7fe173441f1a8460129c7a
#
_cell.length_a   1.000
_cell.length_b   1.000
_cell.length_c   1.000
_cell.angle_alpha   90.00
_cell.angle_beta   90.00
_cell.angle_gamma   90.00
#
_symmetry.space_group_name_H-M   'P 1'
#
loop_
_entity.id
_entity.type
_entity.pdbx_description
1 polymer ?
#
loop_
_entity_poly.entity_id
_entity_poly.type
_entity_poly.pdbx_seq_one_letter_code
_entity_poly.pdbx_strand_id
1 'polypeptide(L)'
;LTELYGIANPDNLPMAELWMGAHPKSSSQIVDNSGAPRSLRDAIESDKATLLGAKVAERFGELPFLFKVLCAAQPLSIQVHPNKQASEIGFAKENAAGIPLDAAERNYKDPNHKPELVFALTPFLAMNAFREFAEIVTLLQPVADAHPAIAQFLAQPDAGHLSQLFASLLNMKGDEKAHALRALQAALDSEQGEPWQTIRLIAEFYPDDSGLFSPLLLNVVKLNPGEAMFLFAETPHAYLKGVALEVMANSDNVLRAGLTPKYIDIPELVANVKFEPKPAGQLLTQPVIHGAELDFPIPVDDFAFSLHDLSAQASTIAQQSAAILFCVEGEATIAKGEQRLTLKPGESAFIGCNESPVQVSGRGRVARVFNKLQ
;
A
#
# COMPACT_ATOMS: atom_id res chain seq x y z
N LEU A 1 -12.50 -0.38 11.41
CA LEU A 1 -13.48 0.49 10.72
C LEU A 1 -14.58 0.95 11.66
N THR A 2 -15.14 0.06 12.47
CA THR A 2 -16.20 0.40 13.42
C THR A 2 -15.73 1.41 14.46
N GLU A 3 -14.58 1.17 15.10
CA GLU A 3 -14.03 2.04 16.12
C GLU A 3 -13.68 3.45 15.61
N LEU A 4 -13.13 3.53 14.40
CA LEU A 4 -12.67 4.81 13.85
C LEU A 4 -13.78 5.59 13.15
N TYR A 5 -14.65 4.90 12.41
CA TYR A 5 -15.64 5.56 11.55
C TYR A 5 -17.09 5.12 11.80
N GLY A 6 -17.34 4.34 12.85
CA GLY A 6 -18.69 3.94 13.21
C GLY A 6 -19.39 3.03 12.19
N ILE A 7 -18.63 2.38 11.32
CA ILE A 7 -19.20 1.47 10.33
C ILE A 7 -19.77 0.24 11.04
N ALA A 8 -21.05 -0.05 10.79
CA ALA A 8 -21.76 -1.14 11.47
C ALA A 8 -21.11 -2.50 11.18
N ASN A 9 -20.93 -3.28 12.24
CA ASN A 9 -20.43 -4.66 12.16
C ASN A 9 -21.19 -5.55 13.15
N PRO A 10 -22.49 -5.80 12.89
CA PRO A 10 -23.35 -6.51 13.84
C PRO A 10 -22.92 -7.96 14.08
N ASP A 11 -22.30 -8.60 13.11
CA ASP A 11 -21.86 -9.99 13.20
C ASP A 11 -20.41 -10.13 13.67
N ASN A 12 -19.76 -9.04 14.02
CA ASN A 12 -18.36 -8.99 14.46
C ASN A 12 -17.39 -9.73 13.52
N LEU A 13 -17.58 -9.56 12.22
CA LEU A 13 -16.73 -10.16 11.19
C LEU A 13 -15.47 -9.34 10.96
N PRO A 14 -14.38 -9.93 10.47
CA PRO A 14 -13.19 -9.18 10.07
C PRO A 14 -13.51 -8.17 8.97
N MET A 15 -13.13 -6.92 9.18
CA MET A 15 -13.29 -5.81 8.23
C MET A 15 -11.92 -5.23 7.93
N ALA A 16 -11.22 -5.82 6.96
CA ALA A 16 -9.83 -5.47 6.64
C ALA A 16 -9.72 -4.18 5.82
N GLU A 17 -10.63 -3.96 4.88
CA GLU A 17 -10.56 -2.85 3.94
C GLU A 17 -11.94 -2.29 3.59
N LEU A 18 -11.97 -0.98 3.35
CA LEU A 18 -13.09 -0.27 2.71
C LEU A 18 -12.58 0.26 1.37
N TRP A 19 -13.20 -0.14 0.28
CA TRP A 19 -12.80 0.24 -1.08
C TRP A 19 -13.64 1.39 -1.61
N MET A 20 -12.97 2.35 -2.22
CA MET A 20 -13.55 3.49 -2.92
C MET A 20 -12.94 3.56 -4.32
N GLY A 21 -13.71 3.25 -5.34
CA GLY A 21 -13.25 3.22 -6.71
C GLY A 21 -14.13 2.39 -7.63
N ALA A 22 -13.62 2.08 -8.80
CA ALA A 22 -14.33 1.36 -9.85
C ALA A 22 -13.69 0.01 -10.20
N HIS A 23 -13.14 -0.68 -9.19
CA HIS A 23 -12.52 -1.98 -9.39
C HIS A 23 -13.54 -3.01 -9.90
N PRO A 24 -13.20 -3.83 -10.93
CA PRO A 24 -14.15 -4.78 -11.53
C PRO A 24 -14.75 -5.78 -10.54
N LYS A 25 -13.99 -6.17 -9.51
CA LYS A 25 -14.47 -7.13 -8.49
C LYS A 25 -15.45 -6.52 -7.50
N SER A 26 -15.37 -5.21 -7.24
CA SER A 26 -16.20 -4.54 -6.23
C SER A 26 -16.18 -3.03 -6.45
N SER A 27 -16.99 -2.57 -7.40
CA SER A 27 -17.15 -1.14 -7.66
C SER A 27 -17.93 -0.45 -6.55
N SER A 28 -17.55 0.79 -6.22
CA SER A 28 -18.37 1.67 -5.41
C SER A 28 -19.73 1.90 -6.06
N GLN A 29 -20.74 2.12 -5.23
CA GLN A 29 -22.07 2.55 -5.66
C GLN A 29 -22.18 4.06 -5.50
N ILE A 30 -22.72 4.73 -6.51
CA ILE A 30 -23.04 6.15 -6.44
C ILE A 30 -24.57 6.32 -6.46
N VAL A 31 -25.04 7.37 -5.80
CA VAL A 31 -26.45 7.79 -5.84
C VAL A 31 -26.46 9.14 -6.54
N ASP A 32 -27.07 9.19 -7.69
CA ASP A 32 -27.24 10.42 -8.46
C ASP A 32 -28.51 11.16 -8.03
N ASN A 33 -28.81 12.26 -8.72
CA ASN A 33 -29.97 13.09 -8.42
C ASN A 33 -31.31 12.36 -8.58
N SER A 34 -31.34 11.17 -9.19
CA SER A 34 -32.54 10.34 -9.31
C SER A 34 -32.82 9.52 -8.04
N GLY A 35 -31.84 9.46 -7.13
CA GLY A 35 -31.93 8.67 -5.90
C GLY A 35 -31.73 7.17 -6.08
N ALA A 36 -31.49 6.70 -7.30
CA ALA A 36 -31.23 5.29 -7.57
C ALA A 36 -29.72 4.99 -7.48
N PRO A 37 -29.30 3.94 -6.75
CA PRO A 37 -27.91 3.54 -6.74
C PRO A 37 -27.52 2.91 -8.09
N ARG A 38 -26.29 3.24 -8.54
CA ARG A 38 -25.68 2.62 -9.71
C ARG A 38 -24.19 2.39 -9.47
N SER A 39 -23.63 1.42 -10.16
CA SER A 39 -22.20 1.16 -10.08
C SER A 39 -21.41 2.36 -10.62
N LEU A 40 -20.39 2.81 -9.87
CA LEU A 40 -19.48 3.85 -10.34
C LEU A 40 -18.76 3.40 -11.62
N ARG A 41 -18.39 2.13 -11.72
CA ARG A 41 -17.77 1.56 -12.93
C ARG A 41 -18.69 1.72 -14.15
N ASP A 42 -19.96 1.35 -14.00
CA ASP A 42 -20.93 1.49 -15.09
C ASP A 42 -21.18 2.95 -15.48
N ALA A 43 -21.21 3.84 -14.49
CA ALA A 43 -21.32 5.27 -14.74
C ALA A 43 -20.14 5.79 -15.57
N ILE A 44 -18.92 5.40 -15.22
CA ILE A 44 -17.70 5.80 -15.95
C ILE A 44 -17.71 5.20 -17.36
N GLU A 45 -18.04 3.92 -17.51
CA GLU A 45 -18.11 3.27 -18.83
C GLU A 45 -19.13 3.96 -19.76
N SER A 46 -20.19 4.51 -19.22
CA SER A 46 -21.21 5.20 -20.03
C SER A 46 -20.73 6.54 -20.62
N ASP A 47 -19.79 7.21 -19.97
CA ASP A 47 -19.24 8.50 -20.47
C ASP A 47 -17.86 8.78 -19.85
N LYS A 48 -16.85 8.09 -20.33
CA LYS A 48 -15.48 8.18 -19.81
C LYS A 48 -14.88 9.58 -19.93
N ALA A 49 -15.06 10.21 -21.09
CA ALA A 49 -14.44 11.51 -21.35
C ALA A 49 -14.98 12.59 -20.41
N THR A 50 -16.28 12.61 -20.15
CA THR A 50 -16.93 13.57 -19.26
C THR A 50 -16.53 13.34 -17.80
N LEU A 51 -16.56 12.08 -17.34
CA LEU A 51 -16.34 11.78 -15.94
C LEU A 51 -14.86 11.72 -15.56
N LEU A 52 -14.02 11.11 -16.39
CA LEU A 52 -12.58 10.97 -16.11
C LEU A 52 -11.76 12.18 -16.54
N GLY A 53 -12.26 12.98 -17.49
CA GLY A 53 -11.49 13.97 -18.22
C GLY A 53 -10.82 13.35 -19.45
N ALA A 54 -10.64 14.15 -20.51
CA ALA A 54 -10.15 13.65 -21.79
C ALA A 54 -8.79 12.97 -21.72
N LYS A 55 -7.83 13.56 -21.00
CA LYS A 55 -6.47 13.01 -20.87
C LYS A 55 -6.44 11.67 -20.14
N VAL A 56 -7.18 11.55 -19.04
CA VAL A 56 -7.26 10.30 -18.26
C VAL A 56 -7.98 9.22 -19.06
N ALA A 57 -9.10 9.57 -19.71
CA ALA A 57 -9.84 8.64 -20.54
C ALA A 57 -9.00 8.11 -21.70
N GLU A 58 -8.22 8.95 -22.36
CA GLU A 58 -7.33 8.56 -23.45
C GLU A 58 -6.20 7.65 -22.97
N ARG A 59 -5.53 8.03 -21.87
CA ARG A 59 -4.36 7.32 -21.39
C ARG A 59 -4.68 6.01 -20.68
N PHE A 60 -5.69 5.99 -19.82
CA PHE A 60 -6.01 4.85 -18.97
C PHE A 60 -7.27 4.10 -19.37
N GLY A 61 -8.23 4.78 -20.00
CA GLY A 61 -9.50 4.19 -20.39
C GLY A 61 -10.41 3.77 -19.24
N GLU A 62 -10.00 4.03 -18.00
CA GLU A 62 -10.71 3.73 -16.76
C GLU A 62 -10.26 4.68 -15.64
N LEU A 63 -10.93 4.63 -14.49
CA LEU A 63 -10.44 5.28 -13.28
C LEU A 63 -9.15 4.54 -12.86
N PRO A 64 -7.97 5.19 -12.91
CA PRO A 64 -6.70 4.46 -12.86
C PRO A 64 -6.23 4.09 -11.46
N PHE A 65 -7.00 4.40 -10.42
CA PHE A 65 -6.63 4.15 -9.03
C PHE A 65 -7.75 3.49 -8.24
N LEU A 66 -7.36 2.84 -7.15
CA LEU A 66 -8.23 2.36 -6.10
C LEU A 66 -7.82 3.04 -4.79
N PHE A 67 -8.79 3.57 -4.07
CA PHE A 67 -8.62 4.22 -2.80
C PHE A 67 -9.23 3.36 -1.69
N LYS A 68 -8.52 3.20 -0.57
CA LYS A 68 -8.93 2.29 0.51
C LYS A 68 -8.76 2.92 1.88
N VAL A 69 -9.59 2.49 2.83
CA VAL A 69 -9.22 2.44 4.24
C VAL A 69 -8.75 1.02 4.52
N LEU A 70 -7.52 0.88 4.99
CA LEU A 70 -6.90 -0.41 5.29
C LEU A 70 -6.71 -0.55 6.79
N CYS A 71 -7.16 -1.68 7.35
CA CYS A 71 -7.04 -2.01 8.76
C CYS A 71 -6.18 -3.26 8.94
N ALA A 72 -4.98 -3.10 9.51
CA ALA A 72 -4.11 -4.19 9.86
C ALA A 72 -4.19 -4.45 11.37
N ALA A 73 -5.02 -5.41 11.78
CA ALA A 73 -5.09 -5.87 13.17
C ALA A 73 -3.94 -6.83 13.50
N GLN A 74 -3.39 -7.47 12.49
CA GLN A 74 -2.24 -8.38 12.56
C GLN A 74 -1.35 -8.15 11.35
N PRO A 75 -0.08 -8.60 11.41
CA PRO A 75 0.84 -8.45 10.29
C PRO A 75 0.31 -9.06 8.99
N LEU A 76 0.35 -8.27 7.92
CA LEU A 76 0.07 -8.74 6.57
C LEU A 76 1.35 -9.29 5.92
N SER A 77 1.20 -10.02 4.81
CA SER A 77 2.34 -10.61 4.11
C SER A 77 3.34 -9.57 3.62
N ILE A 78 4.60 -9.99 3.57
CA ILE A 78 5.64 -9.23 2.88
C ILE A 78 5.43 -9.41 1.38
N GLN A 79 5.46 -8.29 0.65
CA GLN A 79 5.13 -8.23 -0.77
C GLN A 79 6.16 -7.44 -1.55
N VAL A 80 6.30 -7.81 -2.82
CA VAL A 80 7.01 -7.04 -3.83
C VAL A 80 6.10 -6.92 -5.04
N HIS A 81 6.02 -5.72 -5.61
CA HIS A 81 5.25 -5.49 -6.83
C HIS A 81 6.20 -5.32 -8.00
N PRO A 82 6.02 -6.08 -9.11
CA PRO A 82 6.84 -5.94 -10.29
C PRO A 82 6.64 -4.57 -10.95
N ASN A 83 7.65 -4.08 -11.67
CA ASN A 83 7.51 -2.87 -12.46
C ASN A 83 6.56 -3.09 -13.65
N LYS A 84 6.23 -2.02 -14.37
CA LYS A 84 5.26 -2.07 -15.47
C LYS A 84 5.67 -3.05 -16.57
N GLN A 85 6.92 -2.98 -17.03
CA GLN A 85 7.43 -3.86 -18.09
C GLN A 85 7.43 -5.32 -17.66
N ALA A 86 7.90 -5.61 -16.44
CA ALA A 86 7.90 -6.97 -15.90
C ALA A 86 6.47 -7.53 -15.76
N SER A 87 5.52 -6.70 -15.40
CA SER A 87 4.11 -7.08 -15.30
C SER A 87 3.53 -7.44 -16.67
N GLU A 88 3.81 -6.67 -17.70
CA GLU A 88 3.37 -6.93 -19.07
C GLU A 88 3.96 -8.24 -19.61
N ILE A 89 5.27 -8.43 -19.42
CA ILE A 89 5.96 -9.65 -19.86
C ILE A 89 5.46 -10.87 -19.09
N GLY A 90 5.38 -10.78 -17.77
CA GLY A 90 4.94 -11.87 -16.90
C GLY A 90 3.50 -12.29 -17.15
N PHE A 91 2.61 -11.33 -17.32
CA PHE A 91 1.20 -11.59 -17.64
C PHE A 91 1.06 -12.33 -18.98
N ALA A 92 1.74 -11.86 -20.03
CA ALA A 92 1.73 -12.51 -21.34
C ALA A 92 2.30 -13.93 -21.28
N LYS A 93 3.41 -14.11 -20.55
CA LYS A 93 4.08 -15.41 -20.39
C LYS A 93 3.19 -16.42 -19.66
N GLU A 94 2.56 -16.03 -18.57
CA GLU A 94 1.66 -16.91 -17.81
C GLU A 94 0.38 -17.24 -18.59
N ASN A 95 -0.14 -16.30 -19.37
CA ASN A 95 -1.25 -16.55 -20.29
C ASN A 95 -0.87 -17.57 -21.36
N ALA A 96 0.31 -17.42 -21.97
CA ALA A 96 0.81 -18.36 -22.99
C ALA A 96 1.05 -19.77 -22.42
N ALA A 97 1.45 -19.86 -21.15
CA ALA A 97 1.61 -21.13 -20.44
C ALA A 97 0.27 -21.76 -20.00
N GLY A 98 -0.86 -21.05 -20.18
CA GLY A 98 -2.19 -21.56 -19.83
C GLY A 98 -2.48 -21.61 -18.33
N ILE A 99 -1.75 -20.84 -17.51
CA ILE A 99 -1.98 -20.79 -16.06
C ILE A 99 -3.25 -19.97 -15.80
N PRO A 100 -4.30 -20.54 -15.15
CA PRO A 100 -5.52 -19.82 -14.83
C PRO A 100 -5.24 -18.60 -13.94
N LEU A 101 -6.01 -17.51 -14.13
CA LEU A 101 -5.85 -16.28 -13.33
C LEU A 101 -6.08 -16.49 -11.83
N ASP A 102 -6.91 -17.45 -11.45
CA ASP A 102 -7.23 -17.78 -10.06
C ASP A 102 -6.37 -18.90 -9.47
N ALA A 103 -5.42 -19.45 -10.26
CA ALA A 103 -4.52 -20.49 -9.77
C ALA A 103 -3.61 -19.95 -8.65
N ALA A 104 -3.33 -20.81 -7.67
CA ALA A 104 -2.50 -20.45 -6.52
C ALA A 104 -1.07 -20.03 -6.92
N GLU A 105 -0.55 -20.64 -7.98
CA GLU A 105 0.78 -20.36 -8.53
C GLU A 105 0.82 -19.19 -9.54
N ARG A 106 -0.33 -18.56 -9.83
CA ARG A 106 -0.37 -17.41 -10.72
C ARG A 106 0.19 -16.17 -10.05
N ASN A 107 1.30 -15.62 -10.60
CA ASN A 107 1.94 -14.40 -10.10
C ASN A 107 1.31 -13.12 -10.68
N TYR A 108 1.05 -13.12 -12.00
CA TYR A 108 0.61 -11.94 -12.74
C TYR A 108 -0.87 -12.06 -13.09
N LYS A 109 -1.70 -11.31 -12.40
CA LYS A 109 -3.16 -11.30 -12.59
C LYS A 109 -3.62 -10.28 -13.63
N ASP A 110 -2.77 -9.31 -13.91
CA ASP A 110 -2.97 -8.24 -14.88
C ASP A 110 -1.62 -7.74 -15.41
N PRO A 111 -1.60 -6.96 -16.50
CA PRO A 111 -0.34 -6.44 -17.07
C PRO A 111 0.12 -5.14 -16.44
N ASN A 112 -0.43 -4.73 -15.29
CA ASN A 112 -0.17 -3.43 -14.70
C ASN A 112 0.82 -3.48 -13.54
N HIS A 113 1.44 -2.34 -13.26
CA HIS A 113 2.21 -2.12 -12.05
C HIS A 113 1.28 -1.75 -10.88
N LYS A 114 1.81 -1.81 -9.66
CA LYS A 114 1.03 -1.53 -8.45
C LYS A 114 1.78 -0.55 -7.53
N PRO A 115 2.05 0.68 -7.97
CA PRO A 115 2.53 1.70 -7.06
C PRO A 115 1.46 2.02 -6.03
N GLU A 116 1.89 2.31 -4.79
CA GLU A 116 1.01 2.53 -3.65
C GLU A 116 1.50 3.71 -2.82
N LEU A 117 0.57 4.45 -2.21
CA LEU A 117 0.83 5.41 -1.15
C LEU A 117 0.02 5.00 0.07
N VAL A 118 0.66 4.96 1.23
CA VAL A 118 -0.02 4.77 2.52
C VAL A 118 0.03 6.07 3.32
N PHE A 119 -1.11 6.44 3.89
CA PHE A 119 -1.27 7.63 4.75
C PHE A 119 -1.86 7.19 6.10
N ALA A 120 -1.11 7.37 7.17
CA ALA A 120 -1.50 6.87 8.49
C ALA A 120 -2.68 7.66 9.09
N LEU A 121 -3.72 6.94 9.50
CA LEU A 121 -4.85 7.50 10.27
C LEU A 121 -4.67 7.30 11.77
N THR A 122 -4.02 6.21 12.16
CA THR A 122 -3.58 5.90 13.53
C THR A 122 -2.08 5.69 13.51
N PRO A 123 -1.40 5.55 14.67
CA PRO A 123 -0.04 5.01 14.64
C PRO A 123 0.01 3.76 13.78
N PHE A 124 0.94 3.71 12.83
CA PHE A 124 0.99 2.68 11.80
C PHE A 124 2.38 2.08 11.72
N LEU A 125 2.47 0.77 11.90
CA LEU A 125 3.73 0.02 11.85
C LEU A 125 3.83 -0.71 10.51
N ALA A 126 4.97 -0.54 9.83
CA ALA A 126 5.24 -1.14 8.53
C ALA A 126 6.71 -1.51 8.38
N MET A 127 7.02 -2.27 7.34
CA MET A 127 8.37 -2.44 6.84
C MET A 127 8.43 -1.92 5.41
N ASN A 128 9.51 -1.24 5.04
CA ASN A 128 9.69 -0.74 3.67
C ASN A 128 11.16 -0.59 3.32
N ALA A 129 11.56 -1.23 2.23
CA ALA A 129 12.89 -1.18 1.63
C ALA A 129 14.00 -1.79 2.52
N PHE A 130 15.10 -2.15 1.89
CA PHE A 130 16.26 -2.64 2.61
C PHE A 130 16.94 -1.54 3.42
N ARG A 131 17.39 -1.91 4.62
CA ARG A 131 18.25 -1.07 5.44
C ARG A 131 19.60 -0.86 4.75
N GLU A 132 20.35 0.14 5.17
CA GLU A 132 21.73 0.29 4.76
C GLU A 132 22.54 -0.95 5.18
N PHE A 133 23.50 -1.37 4.36
CA PHE A 133 24.22 -2.63 4.59
C PHE A 133 24.96 -2.66 5.91
N ALA A 134 25.55 -1.52 6.32
CA ALA A 134 26.21 -1.43 7.63
C ALA A 134 25.26 -1.69 8.80
N GLU A 135 24.02 -1.22 8.70
CA GLU A 135 22.97 -1.46 9.69
C GLU A 135 22.56 -2.93 9.71
N ILE A 136 22.37 -3.54 8.53
CA ILE A 136 22.07 -4.98 8.43
C ILE A 136 23.20 -5.81 9.07
N VAL A 137 24.45 -5.48 8.82
CA VAL A 137 25.62 -6.14 9.43
C VAL A 137 25.53 -6.10 10.94
N THR A 138 25.26 -4.95 11.52
CA THR A 138 25.12 -4.80 12.98
C THR A 138 23.97 -5.64 13.53
N LEU A 139 22.82 -5.60 12.88
CA LEU A 139 21.62 -6.31 13.33
C LEU A 139 21.71 -7.83 13.18
N LEU A 140 22.50 -8.32 12.22
CA LEU A 140 22.68 -9.75 12.01
C LEU A 140 23.71 -10.39 12.97
N GLN A 141 24.54 -9.62 13.67
CA GLN A 141 25.55 -10.16 14.58
C GLN A 141 24.98 -11.15 15.60
N PRO A 142 23.86 -10.85 16.29
CA PRO A 142 23.29 -11.79 17.27
C PRO A 142 22.80 -13.11 16.67
N VAL A 143 22.59 -13.16 15.36
CA VAL A 143 22.08 -14.34 14.63
C VAL A 143 23.09 -14.86 13.60
N ALA A 144 24.36 -14.53 13.75
CA ALA A 144 25.42 -14.88 12.79
C ALA A 144 25.50 -16.39 12.49
N ASP A 145 25.18 -17.22 13.47
CA ASP A 145 25.25 -18.69 13.37
C ASP A 145 23.91 -19.31 12.90
N ALA A 146 22.89 -18.51 12.66
CA ALA A 146 21.57 -19.04 12.29
C ALA A 146 21.56 -19.71 10.91
N HIS A 147 22.33 -19.21 9.96
CA HIS A 147 22.42 -19.75 8.61
C HIS A 147 23.75 -19.35 7.95
N PRO A 148 24.37 -20.22 7.13
CA PRO A 148 25.63 -19.90 6.45
C PRO A 148 25.56 -18.64 5.57
N ALA A 149 24.43 -18.37 4.94
CA ALA A 149 24.24 -17.17 4.11
C ALA A 149 24.35 -15.86 4.92
N ILE A 150 24.04 -15.88 6.20
CA ILE A 150 24.22 -14.72 7.09
C ILE A 150 25.72 -14.46 7.27
N ALA A 151 26.50 -15.49 7.58
CA ALA A 151 27.95 -15.36 7.71
C ALA A 151 28.61 -14.87 6.41
N GLN A 152 28.14 -15.34 5.27
CA GLN A 152 28.64 -14.90 3.97
C GLN A 152 28.35 -13.41 3.71
N PHE A 153 27.15 -12.95 4.03
CA PHE A 153 26.80 -11.52 3.93
C PHE A 153 27.64 -10.68 4.89
N LEU A 154 27.84 -11.13 6.13
CA LEU A 154 28.68 -10.42 7.11
C LEU A 154 30.13 -10.30 6.64
N ALA A 155 30.66 -11.32 5.94
CA ALA A 155 32.00 -11.31 5.38
C ALA A 155 32.13 -10.35 4.19
N GLN A 156 31.08 -10.23 3.38
CA GLN A 156 31.04 -9.35 2.20
C GLN A 156 29.65 -8.75 2.02
N PRO A 157 29.35 -7.61 2.69
CA PRO A 157 28.03 -6.99 2.68
C PRO A 157 27.82 -6.17 1.41
N ASP A 158 27.32 -6.83 0.39
CA ASP A 158 26.96 -6.23 -0.90
C ASP A 158 25.60 -6.71 -1.40
N ALA A 159 25.15 -6.14 -2.53
CA ALA A 159 23.85 -6.47 -3.11
C ALA A 159 23.74 -7.94 -3.50
N GLY A 160 24.81 -8.54 -4.05
CA GLY A 160 24.82 -9.93 -4.44
C GLY A 160 24.66 -10.89 -3.27
N HIS A 161 25.37 -10.64 -2.16
CA HIS A 161 25.25 -11.43 -0.93
C HIS A 161 23.91 -11.18 -0.20
N LEU A 162 23.36 -9.99 -0.27
CA LEU A 162 22.02 -9.71 0.23
C LEU A 162 20.97 -10.51 -0.55
N SER A 163 21.08 -10.56 -1.86
CA SER A 163 20.21 -11.37 -2.72
C SER A 163 20.29 -12.86 -2.36
N GLN A 164 21.49 -13.38 -2.17
CA GLN A 164 21.70 -14.78 -1.74
C GLN A 164 21.11 -15.04 -0.37
N LEU A 165 21.30 -14.12 0.57
CA LEU A 165 20.75 -14.23 1.92
C LEU A 165 19.22 -14.25 1.89
N PHE A 166 18.62 -13.31 1.17
CA PHE A 166 17.17 -13.20 1.02
C PHE A 166 16.55 -14.47 0.45
N ALA A 167 17.11 -14.98 -0.64
CA ALA A 167 16.68 -16.23 -1.27
C ALA A 167 16.88 -17.44 -0.34
N SER A 168 18.01 -17.51 0.35
CA SER A 168 18.34 -18.62 1.25
C SER A 168 17.39 -18.69 2.44
N LEU A 169 17.03 -17.55 3.03
CA LEU A 169 16.06 -17.51 4.13
C LEU A 169 14.69 -17.99 3.69
N LEU A 170 14.24 -17.61 2.50
CA LEU A 170 12.96 -18.04 1.96
C LEU A 170 12.94 -19.53 1.56
N ASN A 171 14.09 -20.09 1.17
CA ASN A 171 14.23 -21.49 0.78
C ASN A 171 14.40 -22.44 1.97
N MET A 172 14.63 -21.94 3.19
CA MET A 172 14.83 -22.80 4.36
C MET A 172 13.64 -23.73 4.62
N LYS A 173 13.94 -24.98 4.92
CA LYS A 173 12.94 -26.02 5.25
C LYS A 173 13.48 -26.94 6.33
N GLY A 174 12.58 -27.66 7.00
CA GLY A 174 12.95 -28.74 7.92
C GLY A 174 13.91 -28.30 9.03
N ASP A 175 14.93 -29.10 9.27
CA ASP A 175 15.90 -28.87 10.35
C ASP A 175 16.73 -27.59 10.18
N GLU A 176 17.04 -27.21 8.93
CA GLU A 176 17.72 -25.95 8.63
C GLU A 176 16.91 -24.74 9.09
N LYS A 177 15.62 -24.72 8.76
CA LYS A 177 14.70 -23.68 9.20
C LYS A 177 14.50 -23.67 10.70
N ALA A 178 14.33 -24.85 11.31
CA ALA A 178 14.17 -24.98 12.75
C ALA A 178 15.42 -24.48 13.51
N HIS A 179 16.61 -24.78 13.02
CA HIS A 179 17.87 -24.28 13.57
C HIS A 179 17.94 -22.75 13.50
N ALA A 180 17.63 -22.18 12.34
CA ALA A 180 17.67 -20.73 12.14
C ALA A 180 16.68 -20.00 13.07
N LEU A 181 15.46 -20.52 13.21
CA LEU A 181 14.44 -19.92 14.06
C LEU A 181 14.80 -20.05 15.56
N ARG A 182 15.45 -21.14 15.98
CA ARG A 182 15.96 -21.26 17.36
C ARG A 182 17.06 -20.24 17.65
N ALA A 183 17.96 -20.00 16.71
CA ALA A 183 18.99 -18.98 16.84
C ALA A 183 18.37 -17.57 16.95
N LEU A 184 17.35 -17.30 16.14
CA LEU A 184 16.60 -16.04 16.23
C LEU A 184 15.89 -15.89 17.58
N GLN A 185 15.25 -16.96 18.07
CA GLN A 185 14.59 -16.94 19.39
C GLN A 185 15.59 -16.66 20.52
N ALA A 186 16.77 -17.25 20.46
CA ALA A 186 17.84 -16.99 21.45
C ALA A 186 18.26 -15.51 21.45
N ALA A 187 18.35 -14.90 20.25
CA ALA A 187 18.62 -13.47 20.14
C ALA A 187 17.48 -12.62 20.72
N LEU A 188 16.23 -13.01 20.48
CA LEU A 188 15.05 -12.32 21.03
C LEU A 188 15.02 -12.35 22.56
N ASP A 189 15.57 -13.39 23.17
CA ASP A 189 15.62 -13.53 24.64
C ASP A 189 16.60 -12.55 25.29
N SER A 190 17.57 -12.03 24.55
CA SER A 190 18.63 -11.14 25.07
C SER A 190 18.59 -9.73 24.51
N GLU A 191 18.10 -9.53 23.29
CA GLU A 191 18.09 -8.23 22.61
C GLU A 191 16.88 -7.37 23.00
N GLN A 192 17.07 -6.05 23.03
CA GLN A 192 16.05 -5.07 23.41
C GLN A 192 15.83 -4.05 22.29
N GLY A 193 14.66 -3.41 22.31
CA GLY A 193 14.31 -2.34 21.37
C GLY A 193 14.00 -2.85 19.97
N GLU A 194 13.99 -1.92 19.00
CA GLU A 194 13.76 -2.25 17.60
C GLU A 194 15.05 -2.74 16.92
N PRO A 195 14.94 -3.66 15.95
CA PRO A 195 13.72 -4.27 15.39
C PRO A 195 13.21 -5.51 16.13
N TRP A 196 13.82 -5.85 17.24
CA TRP A 196 13.52 -7.07 18.00
C TRP A 196 12.08 -7.09 18.55
N GLN A 197 11.57 -5.93 18.99
CA GLN A 197 10.18 -5.79 19.40
C GLN A 197 9.21 -6.10 18.25
N THR A 198 9.52 -5.64 17.06
CA THR A 198 8.71 -5.92 15.86
C THR A 198 8.74 -7.41 15.51
N ILE A 199 9.90 -8.07 15.62
CA ILE A 199 9.99 -9.51 15.40
C ILE A 199 9.13 -10.26 16.41
N ARG A 200 9.14 -9.88 17.70
CA ARG A 200 8.28 -10.48 18.72
C ARG A 200 6.80 -10.33 18.40
N LEU A 201 6.40 -9.16 17.95
CA LEU A 201 5.02 -8.91 17.50
C LEU A 201 4.63 -9.85 16.35
N ILE A 202 5.46 -9.95 15.33
CA ILE A 202 5.19 -10.80 14.17
C ILE A 202 5.15 -12.27 14.58
N ALA A 203 6.04 -12.70 15.49
CA ALA A 203 6.12 -14.09 15.95
C ALA A 203 4.86 -14.59 16.67
N GLU A 204 4.05 -13.68 17.22
CA GLU A 204 2.75 -14.03 17.81
C GLU A 204 1.78 -14.61 16.76
N PHE A 205 1.93 -14.22 15.50
CA PHE A 205 1.05 -14.62 14.39
C PHE A 205 1.71 -15.60 13.41
N TYR A 206 3.02 -15.53 13.26
CA TYR A 206 3.81 -16.33 12.31
C TYR A 206 5.05 -16.92 12.98
N PRO A 207 4.89 -17.80 14.00
CA PRO A 207 6.03 -18.27 14.80
C PRO A 207 7.04 -19.13 14.02
N ASP A 208 6.61 -19.75 12.92
CA ASP A 208 7.44 -20.66 12.13
C ASP A 208 7.80 -20.12 10.75
N ASP A 209 7.60 -18.83 10.52
CA ASP A 209 7.82 -18.20 9.21
C ASP A 209 9.23 -17.60 9.11
N SER A 210 9.96 -17.91 8.05
CA SER A 210 11.28 -17.32 7.79
C SER A 210 11.27 -15.81 7.62
N GLY A 211 10.10 -15.24 7.33
CA GLY A 211 9.88 -13.78 7.31
C GLY A 211 10.15 -13.10 8.65
N LEU A 212 10.29 -13.84 9.75
CA LEU A 212 10.71 -13.30 11.04
C LEU A 212 12.11 -12.67 11.01
N PHE A 213 12.96 -13.05 10.05
CA PHE A 213 14.25 -12.38 9.83
C PHE A 213 14.13 -11.04 9.12
N SER A 214 13.01 -10.78 8.46
CA SER A 214 12.84 -9.60 7.59
C SER A 214 13.03 -8.26 8.30
N PRO A 215 12.61 -8.05 9.56
CA PRO A 215 12.88 -6.78 10.24
C PRO A 215 14.36 -6.47 10.46
N LEU A 216 15.23 -7.47 10.35
CA LEU A 216 16.69 -7.27 10.38
C LEU A 216 17.25 -6.77 9.05
N LEU A 217 16.54 -7.03 7.95
CA LEU A 217 16.95 -6.66 6.60
C LEU A 217 16.22 -5.42 6.07
N LEU A 218 14.95 -5.25 6.45
CA LEU A 218 14.08 -4.17 5.99
C LEU A 218 13.94 -3.09 7.06
N ASN A 219 13.82 -1.84 6.62
CA ASN A 219 13.50 -0.75 7.53
C ASN A 219 12.16 -1.00 8.23
N VAL A 220 12.14 -0.93 9.54
CA VAL A 220 10.91 -0.87 10.32
C VAL A 220 10.50 0.58 10.45
N VAL A 221 9.29 0.91 10.02
CA VAL A 221 8.80 2.28 9.93
C VAL A 221 7.59 2.43 10.82
N LYS A 222 7.63 3.42 11.70
CA LYS A 222 6.50 3.84 12.55
C LYS A 222 6.00 5.17 12.03
N LEU A 223 4.82 5.17 11.39
CA LEU A 223 4.19 6.39 10.92
C LEU A 223 3.28 6.93 12.01
N ASN A 224 3.40 8.23 12.27
CA ASN A 224 2.43 8.96 13.08
C ASN A 224 1.21 9.29 12.24
N PRO A 225 0.02 9.46 12.85
CA PRO A 225 -1.15 9.94 12.11
C PRO A 225 -0.82 11.20 11.31
N GLY A 226 -1.16 11.19 10.02
CA GLY A 226 -0.87 12.31 9.11
C GLY A 226 0.43 12.18 8.33
N GLU A 227 1.26 11.19 8.63
CA GLU A 227 2.46 10.88 7.84
C GLU A 227 2.13 9.91 6.71
N ALA A 228 2.84 10.07 5.59
CA ALA A 228 2.65 9.25 4.39
C ALA A 228 3.96 8.64 3.90
N MET A 229 3.84 7.52 3.19
CA MET A 229 4.97 6.78 2.65
C MET A 229 4.59 6.17 1.30
N PHE A 230 5.44 6.40 0.30
CA PHE A 230 5.27 5.79 -1.02
C PHE A 230 5.98 4.43 -1.08
N LEU A 231 5.34 3.45 -1.70
CA LEU A 231 5.84 2.10 -1.87
C LEU A 231 6.20 1.88 -3.33
N PHE A 232 7.51 1.82 -3.58
CA PHE A 232 8.04 1.67 -4.94
C PHE A 232 7.95 0.22 -5.43
N ALA A 233 7.83 0.06 -6.75
CA ALA A 233 8.01 -1.24 -7.39
C ALA A 233 9.38 -1.84 -7.03
N GLU A 234 9.49 -3.16 -7.10
CA GLU A 234 10.74 -3.91 -6.88
C GLU A 234 11.30 -3.78 -5.44
N THR A 235 10.50 -3.27 -4.51
CA THR A 235 10.90 -2.99 -3.13
C THR A 235 10.06 -3.79 -2.15
N PRO A 236 10.67 -4.63 -1.30
CA PRO A 236 9.93 -5.38 -0.28
C PRO A 236 9.30 -4.46 0.75
N HIS A 237 8.05 -4.73 1.10
CA HIS A 237 7.30 -3.99 2.10
C HIS A 237 6.22 -4.84 2.76
N ALA A 238 5.77 -4.43 3.92
CA ALA A 238 4.65 -5.05 4.63
C ALA A 238 3.97 -4.05 5.56
N TYR A 239 2.67 -4.21 5.75
CA TYR A 239 1.90 -3.50 6.76
C TYR A 239 1.73 -4.42 7.97
N LEU A 240 2.08 -3.96 9.15
CA LEU A 240 2.12 -4.80 10.34
C LEU A 240 1.02 -4.51 11.34
N LYS A 241 0.66 -3.23 11.54
CA LYS A 241 -0.37 -2.85 12.50
C LYS A 241 -0.82 -1.40 12.30
N GLY A 242 -2.11 -1.18 12.38
CA GLY A 242 -2.70 0.16 12.37
C GLY A 242 -3.76 0.34 11.29
N VAL A 243 -4.28 1.57 11.19
CA VAL A 243 -5.27 1.97 10.19
C VAL A 243 -4.68 3.07 9.32
N ALA A 244 -4.84 2.95 8.02
CA ALA A 244 -4.30 3.89 7.06
C ALA A 244 -5.24 4.06 5.86
N LEU A 245 -5.11 5.20 5.18
CA LEU A 245 -5.56 5.32 3.80
C LEU A 245 -4.50 4.71 2.89
N GLU A 246 -4.93 3.99 1.88
CA GLU A 246 -4.06 3.48 0.83
C GLU A 246 -4.60 3.88 -0.53
N VAL A 247 -3.74 4.43 -1.37
CA VAL A 247 -4.02 4.71 -2.77
C VAL A 247 -3.12 3.84 -3.62
N MET A 248 -3.67 3.19 -4.61
CA MET A 248 -2.91 2.30 -5.49
C MET A 248 -3.38 2.39 -6.93
N ALA A 249 -2.51 2.07 -7.88
CA ALA A 249 -2.92 1.78 -9.25
C ALA A 249 -3.74 0.49 -9.29
N ASN A 250 -4.55 0.33 -10.33
CA ASN A 250 -5.38 -0.86 -10.51
C ASN A 250 -4.51 -2.07 -10.92
N SER A 251 -4.03 -2.81 -9.93
CA SER A 251 -3.33 -4.06 -10.12
C SER A 251 -3.51 -4.97 -8.91
N ASP A 252 -3.62 -6.27 -9.17
CA ASP A 252 -3.62 -7.32 -8.15
C ASP A 252 -2.30 -8.10 -8.15
N ASN A 253 -1.27 -7.64 -8.85
CA ASN A 253 0.01 -8.31 -8.97
C ASN A 253 0.81 -8.24 -7.67
N VAL A 254 1.10 -9.40 -7.11
CA VAL A 254 1.83 -9.54 -5.85
C VAL A 254 2.81 -10.72 -5.96
N LEU A 255 4.09 -10.45 -5.66
CA LEU A 255 5.07 -11.47 -5.36
C LEU A 255 5.27 -11.50 -3.85
N ARG A 256 4.94 -12.63 -3.22
CA ARG A 256 5.03 -12.76 -1.76
C ARG A 256 6.45 -13.06 -1.33
N ALA A 257 6.85 -12.53 -0.19
CA ALA A 257 8.21 -12.63 0.33
C ALA A 257 8.26 -13.03 1.82
N GLY A 258 7.24 -13.69 2.32
CA GLY A 258 7.13 -14.16 3.69
C GLY A 258 5.87 -13.70 4.40
N LEU A 259 5.71 -14.15 5.65
CA LEU A 259 4.54 -13.90 6.51
C LEU A 259 3.24 -14.32 5.82
N THR A 260 3.25 -15.49 5.22
CA THR A 260 2.11 -16.03 4.49
C THR A 260 2.19 -17.54 4.35
N PRO A 261 1.05 -18.27 4.44
CA PRO A 261 0.99 -19.68 4.06
C PRO A 261 0.84 -19.90 2.55
N LYS A 262 0.66 -18.80 1.77
CA LYS A 262 0.42 -18.87 0.33
C LYS A 262 1.71 -19.16 -0.43
N TYR A 263 1.57 -19.58 -1.68
CA TYR A 263 2.66 -19.87 -2.59
C TYR A 263 3.63 -18.69 -2.76
N ILE A 264 4.92 -19.00 -2.70
CA ILE A 264 6.02 -18.05 -2.96
C ILE A 264 6.83 -18.58 -4.13
N ASP A 265 6.91 -17.82 -5.21
CA ASP A 265 7.78 -18.07 -6.33
C ASP A 265 9.10 -17.36 -6.11
N ILE A 266 10.06 -18.05 -5.47
CA ILE A 266 11.32 -17.44 -5.06
C ILE A 266 12.15 -16.96 -6.26
N PRO A 267 12.33 -17.73 -7.33
CA PRO A 267 13.07 -17.24 -8.51
C PRO A 267 12.46 -15.98 -9.12
N GLU A 268 11.14 -15.94 -9.30
CA GLU A 268 10.44 -14.78 -9.85
C GLU A 268 10.51 -13.58 -8.90
N LEU A 269 10.34 -13.81 -7.59
CA LEU A 269 10.50 -12.79 -6.56
C LEU A 269 11.89 -12.15 -6.63
N VAL A 270 12.94 -12.94 -6.59
CA VAL A 270 14.34 -12.44 -6.60
C VAL A 270 14.63 -11.66 -7.89
N ALA A 271 14.10 -12.11 -9.03
CA ALA A 271 14.26 -11.42 -10.31
C ALA A 271 13.60 -10.02 -10.33
N ASN A 272 12.60 -9.79 -9.46
CA ASN A 272 11.84 -8.54 -9.39
C ASN A 272 12.18 -7.70 -8.17
N VAL A 273 13.26 -7.99 -7.45
CA VAL A 273 13.71 -7.21 -6.29
C VAL A 273 14.96 -6.45 -6.64
N LYS A 274 14.98 -5.16 -6.30
CA LYS A 274 16.19 -4.34 -6.25
C LYS A 274 16.83 -4.47 -4.88
N PHE A 275 18.00 -5.08 -4.82
CA PHE A 275 18.76 -5.23 -3.57
C PHE A 275 19.59 -3.99 -3.29
N GLU A 276 18.91 -2.85 -3.17
CA GLU A 276 19.49 -1.54 -2.93
C GLU A 276 19.02 -1.00 -1.60
N PRO A 277 19.93 -0.45 -0.76
CA PRO A 277 19.53 0.13 0.52
C PRO A 277 18.79 1.44 0.31
N LYS A 278 17.83 1.72 1.19
CA LYS A 278 17.18 3.02 1.28
C LYS A 278 17.30 3.54 2.72
N PRO A 279 17.95 4.70 2.93
CA PRO A 279 18.08 5.28 4.25
C PRO A 279 16.72 5.55 4.91
N ALA A 280 16.62 5.28 6.21
CA ALA A 280 15.37 5.46 6.96
C ALA A 280 14.82 6.89 6.87
N GLY A 281 15.69 7.89 6.81
CA GLY A 281 15.29 9.30 6.68
C GLY A 281 14.68 9.69 5.33
N GLN A 282 14.69 8.79 4.34
CA GLN A 282 14.15 9.02 2.99
C GLN A 282 12.84 8.25 2.73
N LEU A 283 12.31 7.56 3.72
CA LEU A 283 11.13 6.70 3.54
C LEU A 283 9.81 7.48 3.52
N LEU A 284 9.68 8.54 4.30
CA LEU A 284 8.47 9.32 4.38
C LEU A 284 8.34 10.26 3.18
N THR A 285 7.12 10.37 2.66
CA THR A 285 6.76 11.34 1.63
C THR A 285 6.37 12.65 2.31
N GLN A 286 7.21 13.67 2.14
CA GLN A 286 6.96 15.00 2.74
C GLN A 286 5.98 15.79 1.86
N PRO A 287 4.90 16.34 2.43
CA PRO A 287 3.97 17.17 1.68
C PRO A 287 4.55 18.53 1.35
N VAL A 288 4.11 19.09 0.22
CA VAL A 288 4.30 20.50 -0.12
C VAL A 288 3.05 21.26 0.33
N ILE A 289 3.24 22.29 1.13
CA ILE A 289 2.11 23.04 1.73
C ILE A 289 1.76 24.22 0.82
N HIS A 290 0.49 24.27 0.41
CA HIS A 290 -0.10 25.37 -0.36
C HIS A 290 -1.35 25.87 0.37
N GLY A 291 -1.15 26.79 1.33
CA GLY A 291 -2.26 27.28 2.17
C GLY A 291 -2.88 26.15 3.00
N ALA A 292 -4.15 25.86 2.77
CA ALA A 292 -4.88 24.78 3.45
C ALA A 292 -4.66 23.40 2.79
N GLU A 293 -3.97 23.33 1.66
CA GLU A 293 -3.69 22.10 0.93
C GLU A 293 -2.29 21.56 1.27
N LEU A 294 -2.23 20.25 1.59
CA LEU A 294 -1.00 19.48 1.69
C LEU A 294 -0.95 18.55 0.48
N ASP A 295 -0.05 18.85 -0.45
CA ASP A 295 0.14 18.06 -1.67
C ASP A 295 1.29 17.08 -1.47
N PHE A 296 1.00 15.77 -1.55
CA PHE A 296 2.01 14.73 -1.41
C PHE A 296 2.60 14.39 -2.78
N PRO A 297 3.90 14.63 -3.04
CA PRO A 297 4.50 14.30 -4.32
C PRO A 297 4.44 12.80 -4.61
N ILE A 298 3.90 12.44 -5.77
CA ILE A 298 3.73 11.06 -6.23
C ILE A 298 4.51 10.87 -7.53
N PRO A 299 5.42 9.89 -7.62
CA PRO A 299 6.29 9.72 -8.79
C PRO A 299 5.65 8.91 -9.93
N VAL A 300 4.33 8.73 -9.94
CA VAL A 300 3.58 8.04 -10.98
C VAL A 300 2.37 8.86 -11.40
N ASP A 301 1.88 8.61 -12.62
CA ASP A 301 0.72 9.33 -13.15
C ASP A 301 -0.63 8.67 -12.81
N ASP A 302 -0.58 7.45 -12.27
CA ASP A 302 -1.76 6.64 -11.95
C ASP A 302 -2.66 7.32 -10.92
N PHE A 303 -2.08 8.10 -10.00
CA PHE A 303 -2.82 8.88 -9.01
C PHE A 303 -2.00 10.06 -8.48
N ALA A 304 -2.72 11.05 -7.96
CA ALA A 304 -2.20 12.12 -7.11
C ALA A 304 -2.98 12.12 -5.79
N PHE A 305 -2.37 12.64 -4.73
CA PHE A 305 -2.95 12.63 -3.40
C PHE A 305 -2.69 13.97 -2.69
N SER A 306 -3.74 14.53 -2.10
CA SER A 306 -3.65 15.74 -1.30
C SER A 306 -4.60 15.68 -0.11
N LEU A 307 -4.26 16.46 0.93
CA LEU A 307 -5.12 16.74 2.07
C LEU A 307 -5.53 18.20 2.05
N HIS A 308 -6.75 18.47 2.49
CA HIS A 308 -7.27 19.82 2.63
C HIS A 308 -7.75 20.05 4.07
N ASP A 309 -7.15 21.01 4.74
CA ASP A 309 -7.65 21.49 6.05
C ASP A 309 -8.91 22.33 5.79
N LEU A 310 -9.97 21.99 6.50
CA LEU A 310 -11.27 22.64 6.34
C LEU A 310 -11.45 23.79 7.32
N SER A 311 -12.13 24.83 6.85
CA SER A 311 -12.61 25.93 7.68
C SER A 311 -14.05 26.31 7.27
N ALA A 312 -14.68 27.19 8.06
CA ALA A 312 -16.01 27.71 7.70
C ALA A 312 -15.98 28.49 6.39
N GLN A 313 -14.84 29.09 6.05
CA GLN A 313 -14.64 29.75 4.76
C GLN A 313 -14.34 28.68 3.69
N ALA A 314 -15.14 28.67 2.63
CA ALA A 314 -14.99 27.71 1.55
C ALA A 314 -13.68 27.92 0.78
N SER A 315 -13.03 26.81 0.46
CA SER A 315 -11.87 26.76 -0.45
C SER A 315 -12.29 26.12 -1.77
N THR A 316 -11.70 26.56 -2.87
CA THR A 316 -11.93 25.97 -4.19
C THR A 316 -11.00 24.79 -4.42
N ILE A 317 -11.55 23.64 -4.81
CA ILE A 317 -10.80 22.50 -5.31
C ILE A 317 -11.08 22.34 -6.80
N ALA A 318 -10.01 22.38 -7.60
CA ALA A 318 -10.09 22.23 -9.06
C ALA A 318 -9.10 21.16 -9.53
N GLN A 319 -9.55 20.28 -10.41
CA GLN A 319 -8.73 19.29 -11.10
C GLN A 319 -9.24 19.07 -12.52
N GLN A 320 -8.38 18.50 -13.36
CA GLN A 320 -8.73 18.12 -14.75
C GLN A 320 -8.95 16.61 -14.89
N SER A 321 -9.50 16.00 -13.86
CA SER A 321 -9.77 14.57 -13.78
C SER A 321 -10.94 14.31 -12.85
N ALA A 322 -11.37 13.06 -12.77
CA ALA A 322 -12.19 12.60 -11.66
C ALA A 322 -11.42 12.69 -10.35
N ALA A 323 -12.13 12.82 -9.24
CA ALA A 323 -11.56 12.75 -7.90
C ALA A 323 -12.47 11.97 -6.96
N ILE A 324 -11.86 11.39 -5.93
CA ILE A 324 -12.58 10.89 -4.75
C ILE A 324 -12.16 11.75 -3.57
N LEU A 325 -13.15 12.33 -2.87
CA LEU A 325 -12.96 13.04 -1.63
C LEU A 325 -13.40 12.16 -0.47
N PHE A 326 -12.57 12.08 0.56
CA PHE A 326 -12.82 11.27 1.75
C PHE A 326 -12.71 12.16 2.99
N CYS A 327 -13.76 12.16 3.82
CA CYS A 327 -13.72 12.89 5.08
C CYS A 327 -12.89 12.10 6.11
N VAL A 328 -11.69 12.60 6.40
CA VAL A 328 -10.78 11.98 7.36
C VAL A 328 -11.24 12.21 8.78
N GLU A 329 -11.59 13.46 9.10
CA GLU A 329 -12.05 13.89 10.41
C GLU A 329 -12.93 15.14 10.29
N GLY A 330 -13.76 15.37 11.29
CA GLY A 330 -14.64 16.53 11.35
C GLY A 330 -15.92 16.37 10.52
N GLU A 331 -16.18 17.33 9.67
CA GLU A 331 -17.34 17.33 8.75
C GLU A 331 -17.00 18.18 7.54
N ALA A 332 -17.23 17.64 6.35
CA ALA A 332 -16.95 18.32 5.10
C ALA A 332 -18.24 18.63 4.34
N THR A 333 -18.39 19.86 3.89
CA THR A 333 -19.45 20.26 2.96
C THR A 333 -18.81 20.53 1.60
N ILE A 334 -19.31 19.82 0.57
CA ILE A 334 -18.89 19.97 -0.81
C ILE A 334 -20.05 20.67 -1.52
N ALA A 335 -19.74 21.73 -2.26
CA ALA A 335 -20.75 22.55 -2.91
C ALA A 335 -20.39 22.87 -4.36
N LYS A 336 -21.39 22.86 -5.24
CA LYS A 336 -21.30 23.36 -6.60
C LYS A 336 -22.61 24.07 -6.96
N GLY A 337 -22.55 25.38 -7.13
CA GLY A 337 -23.76 26.19 -7.27
C GLY A 337 -24.65 26.07 -6.03
N GLU A 338 -25.89 25.67 -6.23
CA GLU A 338 -26.86 25.46 -5.15
C GLU A 338 -26.81 24.03 -4.56
N GLN A 339 -26.09 23.13 -5.22
CA GLN A 339 -25.97 21.74 -4.73
C GLN A 339 -25.01 21.67 -3.55
N ARG A 340 -25.39 20.88 -2.56
CA ARG A 340 -24.63 20.65 -1.32
C ARG A 340 -24.60 19.18 -0.98
N LEU A 341 -23.42 18.69 -0.56
CA LEU A 341 -23.24 17.35 -0.04
C LEU A 341 -22.41 17.45 1.24
N THR A 342 -22.87 16.84 2.32
CA THR A 342 -22.14 16.82 3.58
C THR A 342 -21.60 15.41 3.82
N LEU A 343 -20.31 15.32 4.14
CA LEU A 343 -19.63 14.09 4.50
C LEU A 343 -19.25 14.09 5.96
N LYS A 344 -19.59 13.00 6.65
CA LYS A 344 -19.10 12.69 8.00
C LYS A 344 -17.79 11.88 7.89
N PRO A 345 -17.03 11.74 8.99
CA PRO A 345 -15.81 10.93 8.96
C PRO A 345 -16.06 9.53 8.42
N GLY A 346 -15.24 9.08 7.49
CA GLY A 346 -15.36 7.78 6.83
C GLY A 346 -16.27 7.75 5.59
N GLU A 347 -16.97 8.84 5.31
CA GLU A 347 -17.78 8.98 4.11
C GLU A 347 -16.97 9.59 2.97
N SER A 348 -17.34 9.26 1.73
CA SER A 348 -16.65 9.71 0.52
C SER A 348 -17.62 10.18 -0.55
N ALA A 349 -17.10 10.99 -1.47
CA ALA A 349 -17.83 11.47 -2.63
C ALA A 349 -16.97 11.32 -3.89
N PHE A 350 -17.59 10.92 -4.99
CA PHE A 350 -16.98 10.94 -6.31
C PHE A 350 -17.30 12.27 -6.99
N ILE A 351 -16.26 12.94 -7.48
CA ILE A 351 -16.37 14.18 -8.23
C ILE A 351 -15.95 13.90 -9.67
N GLY A 352 -16.89 13.87 -10.58
CA GLY A 352 -16.58 13.76 -12.01
C GLY A 352 -15.77 14.98 -12.50
N CYS A 353 -14.97 14.80 -13.53
CA CYS A 353 -14.19 15.90 -14.12
C CYS A 353 -15.06 17.09 -14.50
N ASN A 354 -16.27 16.83 -15.01
CA ASN A 354 -17.27 17.83 -15.38
C ASN A 354 -17.84 18.60 -14.19
N GLU A 355 -17.70 18.07 -12.98
CA GLU A 355 -18.16 18.73 -11.76
C GLU A 355 -17.09 19.64 -11.12
N SER A 356 -15.84 19.55 -11.55
CA SER A 356 -14.78 20.47 -11.12
C SER A 356 -14.94 21.87 -11.74
N PRO A 357 -14.69 22.99 -11.00
CA PRO A 357 -14.29 23.04 -9.60
C PRO A 357 -15.45 22.88 -8.61
N VAL A 358 -15.14 22.47 -7.40
CA VAL A 358 -16.09 22.43 -6.29
C VAL A 358 -15.58 23.29 -5.13
N GLN A 359 -16.49 23.71 -4.24
CA GLN A 359 -16.15 24.41 -3.01
C GLN A 359 -16.20 23.43 -1.85
N VAL A 360 -15.21 23.48 -0.96
CA VAL A 360 -15.19 22.68 0.26
C VAL A 360 -15.08 23.58 1.47
N SER A 361 -15.84 23.24 2.50
CA SER A 361 -15.85 23.95 3.78
C SER A 361 -16.18 22.99 4.91
N GLY A 362 -16.09 23.45 6.15
CA GLY A 362 -16.43 22.66 7.32
C GLY A 362 -15.36 22.75 8.38
N ARG A 363 -15.07 21.62 9.02
CA ARG A 363 -14.02 21.46 10.03
C ARG A 363 -13.33 20.11 9.87
N GLY A 364 -12.07 20.04 10.28
CA GLY A 364 -11.28 18.83 10.13
C GLY A 364 -10.57 18.76 8.78
N ARG A 365 -10.54 17.59 8.16
CA ARG A 365 -9.75 17.31 6.96
C ARG A 365 -10.48 16.45 5.94
N VAL A 366 -10.22 16.74 4.68
CA VAL A 366 -10.61 15.93 3.53
C VAL A 366 -9.36 15.44 2.80
N ALA A 367 -9.29 14.15 2.50
CA ALA A 367 -8.31 13.58 1.58
C ALA A 367 -8.88 13.58 0.15
N ARG A 368 -8.05 13.86 -0.82
CA ARG A 368 -8.41 13.85 -2.25
C ARG A 368 -7.47 12.96 -3.03
N VAL A 369 -8.03 12.04 -3.80
CA VAL A 369 -7.32 11.24 -4.80
C VAL A 369 -7.82 11.65 -6.19
N PHE A 370 -6.90 11.94 -7.09
CA PHE A 370 -7.20 12.45 -8.42
C PHE A 370 -6.02 12.18 -9.36
N ASN A 371 -6.04 12.72 -10.56
CA ASN A 371 -4.90 12.64 -11.49
C ASN A 371 -4.39 14.03 -11.86
N LYS A 372 -3.07 14.15 -11.98
CA LYS A 372 -2.35 15.30 -12.51
C LYS A 372 -1.56 14.83 -13.73
N LEU A 373 -2.19 14.82 -14.90
CA LEU A 373 -1.49 14.53 -16.16
C LEU A 373 -1.04 15.84 -16.80
N GLN A 374 0.23 15.88 -17.22
CA GLN A 374 0.80 17.03 -17.95
C GLN A 374 0.39 17.02 -19.42
#